data_a6b71e3a199ce865c797ecbe3ff55c5d
#
_entry.id   a6b71e3a199ce865c797ecbe3ff55c5d
#
_cell.length_a   1.000
_cell.length_b   1.000
_cell.length_c   1.000
_cell.angle_alpha   90.00
_cell.angle_beta   90.00
_cell.angle_gamma   90.00
#
_symmetry.space_group_name_H-M   'P 1'
#
loop_
_entity.id
_entity.type
_entity.pdbx_description
1 polymer ?
#
loop_
_entity_poly.entity_id
_entity_poly.type
_entity_poly.pdbx_seq_one_letter_code
_entity_poly.pdbx_strand_id
1 'polypeptide(L)'
;ALSALIQAGCLDKFAKTRTLLVYEAQLWNKLKPKEKQQARVLAEKYSFSIAKIVKVMHSELKDEKSKPLIKESRMETLKKNTAPYKAIYEQNSIAELFANWWYEKRLLGYVTCTTLLDIFSSKKPSLVSIGEILNMPDGRYVDFVGFIEEDAQLGTSRTAKKSRYAKYMISDEGGTLKV
;
A
#
# COMPACT_ATOMS: atom_id res chain seq x y z
N ALA A 1 -12.13 5.53 -7.99
CA ALA A 1 -12.56 4.17 -8.37
C ALA A 1 -11.37 3.27 -8.78
N LEU A 2 -10.60 3.59 -9.85
CA LEU A 2 -9.53 2.70 -10.34
C LEU A 2 -8.45 2.39 -9.27
N SER A 3 -7.97 3.38 -8.53
CA SER A 3 -6.98 3.15 -7.47
C SER A 3 -7.49 2.20 -6.38
N ALA A 4 -8.76 2.27 -6.02
CA ALA A 4 -9.35 1.35 -5.04
C ALA A 4 -9.40 -0.09 -5.57
N LEU A 5 -9.74 -0.29 -6.86
CA LEU A 5 -9.72 -1.62 -7.50
C LEU A 5 -8.29 -2.20 -7.54
N ILE A 6 -7.30 -1.37 -7.86
CA ILE A 6 -5.89 -1.80 -7.83
C ILE A 6 -5.49 -2.21 -6.41
N GLN A 7 -5.79 -1.37 -5.43
CA GLN A 7 -5.44 -1.60 -4.03
C GLN A 7 -6.15 -2.81 -3.42
N ALA A 8 -7.36 -3.11 -3.90
CA ALA A 8 -8.11 -4.32 -3.54
C ALA A 8 -7.63 -5.60 -4.25
N GLY A 9 -6.57 -5.54 -5.08
CA GLY A 9 -6.01 -6.71 -5.75
C GLY A 9 -6.70 -7.12 -7.06
N CYS A 10 -7.71 -6.39 -7.52
CA CYS A 10 -8.46 -6.75 -8.73
C CYS A 10 -7.61 -6.81 -10.01
N LEU A 11 -6.42 -6.21 -9.99
CA LEU A 11 -5.52 -6.11 -11.14
C LEU A 11 -4.19 -6.86 -10.97
N ASP A 12 -4.06 -7.73 -9.98
CA ASP A 12 -2.82 -8.47 -9.68
C ASP A 12 -2.34 -9.36 -10.85
N LYS A 13 -3.27 -9.81 -11.71
CA LYS A 13 -2.95 -10.57 -12.92
C LYS A 13 -2.03 -9.85 -13.92
N PHE A 14 -1.85 -8.55 -13.80
CA PHE A 14 -0.98 -7.79 -14.71
C PHE A 14 0.52 -7.85 -14.33
N ALA A 15 0.89 -8.69 -13.37
CA ALA A 15 2.28 -8.93 -12.94
C ALA A 15 3.08 -7.66 -12.59
N LYS A 16 2.39 -6.62 -12.12
CA LYS A 16 2.97 -5.40 -11.58
C LYS A 16 2.54 -5.25 -10.12
N THR A 17 3.39 -4.62 -9.32
CA THR A 17 3.04 -4.33 -7.93
C THR A 17 1.86 -3.37 -7.87
N ARG A 18 0.99 -3.51 -6.88
CA ARG A 18 -0.20 -2.64 -6.71
C ARG A 18 0.21 -1.19 -6.56
N THR A 19 1.28 -0.94 -5.81
CA THR A 19 1.81 0.40 -5.58
C THR A 19 2.30 1.05 -6.88
N LEU A 20 2.98 0.29 -7.75
CA LEU A 20 3.38 0.75 -9.07
C LEU A 20 2.17 1.04 -9.98
N LEU A 21 1.18 0.16 -9.99
CA LEU A 21 -0.06 0.36 -10.77
C LEU A 21 -0.81 1.61 -10.33
N VAL A 22 -0.91 1.87 -9.01
CA VAL A 22 -1.52 3.10 -8.48
C VAL A 22 -0.74 4.33 -8.95
N TYR A 23 0.59 4.31 -8.85
CA TYR A 23 1.43 5.39 -9.35
C TYR A 23 1.23 5.65 -10.85
N GLU A 24 1.28 4.61 -11.68
CA GLU A 24 1.09 4.72 -13.13
C GLU A 24 -0.32 5.21 -13.49
N ALA A 25 -1.36 4.76 -12.77
CA ALA A 25 -2.72 5.25 -12.95
C ALA A 25 -2.86 6.75 -12.61
N GLN A 26 -2.23 7.19 -11.52
CA GLN A 26 -2.22 8.60 -11.14
C GLN A 26 -1.43 9.44 -12.15
N LEU A 27 -0.30 8.95 -12.62
CA LEU A 27 0.49 9.60 -13.66
C LEU A 27 -0.33 9.75 -14.96
N TRP A 28 -0.99 8.67 -15.41
CA TRP A 28 -1.89 8.70 -16.55
C TRP A 28 -3.01 9.73 -16.40
N ASN A 29 -3.64 9.80 -15.23
CA ASN A 29 -4.72 10.76 -14.98
C ASN A 29 -4.27 12.22 -15.11
N LYS A 30 -3.00 12.49 -14.80
CA LYS A 30 -2.42 13.84 -14.92
C LYS A 30 -1.94 14.21 -16.32
N LEU A 31 -1.87 13.27 -17.27
CA LEU A 31 -1.49 13.55 -18.64
C LEU A 31 -2.60 14.32 -19.38
N LYS A 32 -2.18 15.27 -20.23
CA LYS A 32 -3.06 16.00 -21.15
C LYS A 32 -3.54 15.08 -22.29
N PRO A 33 -4.66 15.40 -22.98
CA PRO A 33 -5.17 14.58 -24.08
C PRO A 33 -4.14 14.25 -25.16
N LYS A 34 -3.34 15.23 -25.61
CA LYS A 34 -2.26 15.03 -26.59
C LYS A 34 -1.15 14.11 -26.05
N GLU A 35 -0.76 14.28 -24.78
CA GLU A 35 0.24 13.43 -24.13
C GLU A 35 -0.27 11.98 -24.02
N LYS A 36 -1.56 11.78 -23.70
CA LYS A 36 -2.20 10.46 -23.67
C LYS A 36 -2.24 9.79 -25.04
N GLN A 37 -2.54 10.53 -26.09
CA GLN A 37 -2.54 10.00 -27.44
C GLN A 37 -1.14 9.50 -27.86
N GLN A 38 -0.11 10.29 -27.61
CA GLN A 38 1.27 9.90 -27.86
C GLN A 38 1.70 8.71 -27.01
N ALA A 39 1.32 8.69 -25.74
CA ALA A 39 1.63 7.58 -24.86
C ALA A 39 0.98 6.26 -25.33
N ARG A 40 -0.23 6.30 -25.91
CA ARG A 40 -0.88 5.10 -26.49
C ARG A 40 -0.09 4.54 -27.68
N VAL A 41 0.42 5.38 -28.56
CA VAL A 41 1.25 4.95 -29.69
C VAL A 41 2.54 4.26 -29.23
N LEU A 42 3.07 4.68 -28.07
CA LEU A 42 4.30 4.13 -27.50
C LEU A 42 4.06 2.93 -26.58
N ALA A 43 2.81 2.61 -26.27
CA ALA A 43 2.46 1.67 -25.22
C ALA A 43 3.09 0.29 -25.42
N GLU A 44 2.96 -0.30 -26.60
CA GLU A 44 3.53 -1.62 -26.91
C GLU A 44 5.04 -1.64 -26.83
N LYS A 45 5.70 -0.63 -27.41
CA LYS A 45 7.16 -0.52 -27.42
C LYS A 45 7.77 -0.50 -26.02
N TYR A 46 7.07 0.06 -25.04
CA TYR A 46 7.53 0.20 -23.64
C TYR A 46 6.76 -0.69 -22.67
N SER A 47 6.19 -1.80 -23.15
CA SER A 47 5.50 -2.80 -22.33
C SER A 47 4.43 -2.18 -21.42
N PHE A 48 3.69 -1.22 -21.95
CA PHE A 48 2.61 -0.49 -21.25
C PHE A 48 3.03 0.19 -19.94
N SER A 49 4.34 0.49 -19.78
CA SER A 49 4.82 1.24 -18.61
C SER A 49 4.68 2.74 -18.82
N ILE A 50 3.67 3.35 -18.21
CA ILE A 50 3.41 4.79 -18.28
C ILE A 50 4.58 5.59 -17.72
N ALA A 51 5.21 5.10 -16.66
CA ALA A 51 6.38 5.75 -16.06
C ALA A 51 7.56 5.84 -17.05
N LYS A 52 7.85 4.74 -17.78
CA LYS A 52 8.90 4.72 -18.82
C LYS A 52 8.54 5.61 -19.99
N ILE A 53 7.30 5.53 -20.48
CA ILE A 53 6.82 6.32 -21.61
C ILE A 53 6.94 7.81 -21.32
N VAL A 54 6.49 8.28 -20.16
CA VAL A 54 6.59 9.70 -19.78
C VAL A 54 8.05 10.16 -19.71
N LYS A 55 8.96 9.32 -19.21
CA LYS A 55 10.39 9.60 -19.18
C LYS A 55 10.96 9.75 -20.61
N VAL A 56 10.63 8.83 -21.51
CA VAL A 56 11.08 8.86 -22.92
C VAL A 56 10.51 10.07 -23.67
N MET A 57 9.23 10.40 -23.47
CA MET A 57 8.60 11.61 -24.05
C MET A 57 9.27 12.91 -23.60
N HIS A 58 9.89 12.89 -22.43
CA HIS A 58 10.65 14.03 -21.92
C HIS A 58 12.09 14.06 -22.44
N SER A 59 12.81 12.92 -22.39
CA SER A 59 14.27 12.88 -22.64
C SER A 59 14.68 12.59 -24.08
N GLU A 60 13.89 11.78 -24.81
CA GLU A 60 14.33 11.21 -26.08
C GLU A 60 13.47 11.69 -27.26
N LEU A 61 12.17 11.85 -27.07
CA LEU A 61 11.26 12.18 -28.15
C LEU A 61 11.06 13.69 -28.30
N LYS A 62 11.16 14.14 -29.54
CA LYS A 62 10.99 15.55 -29.91
C LYS A 62 9.81 15.73 -30.85
N ASP A 63 9.18 16.89 -30.79
CA ASP A 63 8.17 17.34 -31.76
C ASP A 63 8.81 17.81 -33.07
N GLU A 64 7.98 18.20 -34.05
CA GLU A 64 8.40 18.73 -35.33
C GLU A 64 9.32 19.98 -35.20
N LYS A 65 9.28 20.66 -34.07
CA LYS A 65 10.11 21.84 -33.76
C LYS A 65 11.33 21.47 -32.91
N SER A 66 11.73 20.20 -32.89
CA SER A 66 12.85 19.66 -32.10
C SER A 66 12.77 19.91 -30.60
N LYS A 67 11.56 20.14 -30.06
CA LYS A 67 11.31 20.31 -28.60
C LYS A 67 10.83 19.00 -27.97
N PRO A 68 11.21 18.72 -26.72
CA PRO A 68 10.70 17.54 -26.01
C PRO A 68 9.17 17.51 -26.01
N LEU A 69 8.57 16.33 -26.19
CA LEU A 69 7.11 16.16 -26.15
C LEU A 69 6.55 16.55 -24.78
N ILE A 70 7.31 16.30 -23.71
CA ILE A 70 7.04 16.80 -22.36
C ILE A 70 8.18 17.72 -21.94
N LYS A 71 7.91 19.01 -21.79
CA LYS A 71 8.91 20.01 -21.36
C LYS A 71 9.30 19.79 -19.90
N GLU A 72 10.49 20.28 -19.47
CA GLU A 72 11.00 20.17 -18.10
C GLU A 72 10.00 20.67 -17.05
N SER A 73 9.48 21.89 -17.18
CA SER A 73 8.50 22.46 -16.24
C SER A 73 7.23 21.62 -16.10
N ARG A 74 6.84 20.92 -17.18
CA ARG A 74 5.72 20.00 -17.19
C ARG A 74 6.09 18.70 -16.47
N MET A 75 7.30 18.21 -16.67
CA MET A 75 7.82 17.02 -15.99
C MET A 75 7.91 17.25 -14.48
N GLU A 76 8.39 18.40 -14.04
CA GLU A 76 8.40 18.77 -12.63
C GLU A 76 7.01 18.81 -12.02
N THR A 77 6.04 19.37 -12.75
CA THR A 77 4.63 19.37 -12.32
C THR A 77 4.09 17.95 -12.16
N LEU A 78 4.38 17.04 -13.10
CA LEU A 78 4.00 15.65 -13.02
C LEU A 78 4.66 14.97 -11.82
N LYS A 79 5.96 15.14 -11.64
CA LYS A 79 6.73 14.62 -10.50
C LYS A 79 6.11 15.07 -9.17
N LYS A 80 5.86 16.39 -9.00
CA LYS A 80 5.26 16.96 -7.80
C LYS A 80 3.89 16.35 -7.49
N ASN A 81 3.04 16.24 -8.50
CA ASN A 81 1.66 15.74 -8.32
C ASN A 81 1.58 14.24 -8.06
N THR A 82 2.61 13.48 -8.41
CA THR A 82 2.64 12.01 -8.24
C THR A 82 3.66 11.54 -7.20
N ALA A 83 4.40 12.47 -6.58
CA ALA A 83 5.43 12.14 -5.59
C ALA A 83 4.95 11.24 -4.44
N PRO A 84 3.78 11.45 -3.82
CA PRO A 84 3.30 10.59 -2.74
C PRO A 84 3.14 9.13 -3.18
N TYR A 85 2.62 8.91 -4.38
CA TYR A 85 2.40 7.56 -4.93
C TYR A 85 3.72 6.90 -5.33
N LYS A 86 4.64 7.67 -5.89
CA LYS A 86 5.98 7.20 -6.24
C LYS A 86 6.76 6.77 -4.99
N ALA A 87 6.71 7.56 -3.93
CA ALA A 87 7.38 7.24 -2.68
C ALA A 87 6.91 5.90 -2.08
N ILE A 88 5.62 5.56 -2.21
CA ILE A 88 5.07 4.30 -1.71
C ILE A 88 5.65 3.10 -2.47
N TYR A 89 5.68 3.13 -3.81
CA TYR A 89 6.16 1.98 -4.57
C TYR A 89 7.70 1.82 -4.56
N GLU A 90 8.43 2.86 -4.21
CA GLU A 90 9.90 2.82 -4.04
C GLU A 90 10.33 2.31 -2.66
N GLN A 91 9.39 2.04 -1.74
CA GLN A 91 9.68 1.46 -0.44
C GLN A 91 10.11 -0.01 -0.55
N ASN A 92 10.61 -0.55 0.54
CA ASN A 92 11.02 -1.96 0.62
C ASN A 92 9.81 -2.92 0.55
N SER A 93 10.08 -4.20 0.30
CA SER A 93 9.04 -5.23 0.13
C SER A 93 8.09 -5.39 1.32
N ILE A 94 8.58 -5.19 2.55
CA ILE A 94 7.74 -5.27 3.77
C ILE A 94 6.71 -4.14 3.79
N ALA A 95 7.13 -2.93 3.46
CA ALA A 95 6.20 -1.78 3.41
C ALA A 95 5.13 -1.98 2.32
N GLU A 96 5.49 -2.57 1.18
CA GLU A 96 4.54 -2.88 0.12
C GLU A 96 3.54 -3.96 0.53
N LEU A 97 4.00 -5.07 1.10
CA LEU A 97 3.12 -6.14 1.59
C LEU A 97 2.15 -5.62 2.66
N PHE A 98 2.64 -4.82 3.60
CA PHE A 98 1.79 -4.19 4.61
C PHE A 98 0.78 -3.22 3.99
N ALA A 99 1.17 -2.43 2.99
CA ALA A 99 0.25 -1.54 2.28
C ALA A 99 -0.86 -2.32 1.57
N ASN A 100 -0.54 -3.45 0.92
CA ASN A 100 -1.51 -4.33 0.28
C ASN A 100 -2.48 -4.91 1.31
N TRP A 101 -1.97 -5.44 2.42
CA TRP A 101 -2.76 -5.94 3.55
C TRP A 101 -3.72 -4.86 4.09
N TRP A 102 -3.19 -3.67 4.35
CA TRP A 102 -3.96 -2.54 4.87
C TRP A 102 -5.11 -2.12 3.96
N TYR A 103 -4.83 -2.01 2.66
CA TYR A 103 -5.86 -1.59 1.71
C TYR A 103 -6.93 -2.65 1.49
N GLU A 104 -6.58 -3.94 1.46
CA GLU A 104 -7.58 -5.01 1.41
C GLU A 104 -8.47 -4.98 2.67
N LYS A 105 -7.88 -4.96 3.85
CA LYS A 105 -8.62 -4.88 5.12
C LYS A 105 -9.59 -3.71 5.12
N ARG A 106 -9.14 -2.54 4.69
CA ARG A 106 -9.94 -1.31 4.67
C ARG A 106 -11.02 -1.30 3.59
N LEU A 107 -10.75 -1.85 2.41
CA LEU A 107 -11.65 -1.77 1.25
C LEU A 107 -12.62 -2.94 1.17
N LEU A 108 -12.20 -4.13 1.58
CA LEU A 108 -12.96 -5.38 1.50
C LEU A 108 -13.49 -5.84 2.86
N GLY A 109 -12.92 -5.37 3.97
CA GLY A 109 -13.19 -5.85 5.31
C GLY A 109 -12.42 -7.11 5.70
N TYR A 110 -11.76 -7.76 4.77
CA TYR A 110 -10.93 -8.95 4.95
C TYR A 110 -9.67 -8.88 4.08
N VAL A 111 -8.73 -9.80 4.29
CA VAL A 111 -7.45 -9.83 3.58
C VAL A 111 -7.29 -11.17 2.85
N THR A 112 -6.74 -11.14 1.65
CA THR A 112 -6.50 -12.31 0.80
C THR A 112 -5.06 -12.47 0.37
N CYS A 113 -4.26 -11.40 0.39
CA CYS A 113 -2.92 -11.40 -0.20
C CYS A 113 -1.85 -12.01 0.71
N THR A 114 -1.93 -11.78 2.03
CA THR A 114 -0.91 -12.24 3.01
C THR A 114 -1.42 -11.99 4.42
N THR A 115 -0.81 -12.62 5.42
CA THR A 115 -1.13 -12.39 6.83
C THR A 115 -0.18 -11.37 7.47
N LEU A 116 -0.59 -10.75 8.58
CA LEU A 116 0.31 -9.90 9.37
C LEU A 116 1.52 -10.71 9.86
N LEU A 117 1.30 -11.96 10.24
CA LEU A 117 2.36 -12.87 10.66
C LEU A 117 3.40 -13.04 9.55
N ASP A 118 2.99 -13.33 8.31
CA ASP A 118 3.89 -13.51 7.17
C ASP A 118 4.69 -12.24 6.87
N ILE A 119 4.07 -11.07 6.96
CA ILE A 119 4.72 -9.78 6.70
C ILE A 119 5.86 -9.53 7.68
N PHE A 120 5.68 -9.86 8.96
CA PHE A 120 6.60 -9.50 10.03
C PHE A 120 7.50 -10.65 10.52
N SER A 121 7.22 -11.90 10.15
CA SER A 121 8.00 -13.08 10.54
C SER A 121 9.48 -12.99 10.16
N SER A 122 9.80 -12.34 9.04
CA SER A 122 11.18 -12.11 8.61
C SER A 122 11.98 -11.24 9.59
N LYS A 123 11.31 -10.38 10.35
CA LYS A 123 11.94 -9.54 11.40
C LYS A 123 11.98 -10.22 12.75
N LYS A 124 10.98 -11.05 13.05
CA LYS A 124 10.84 -11.74 14.34
C LYS A 124 10.18 -13.10 14.14
N PRO A 125 10.98 -14.17 13.97
CA PRO A 125 10.46 -15.52 13.70
C PRO A 125 9.61 -16.12 14.84
N SER A 126 9.70 -15.57 16.06
CA SER A 126 8.96 -16.06 17.24
C SER A 126 7.51 -15.53 17.33
N LEU A 127 7.04 -14.78 16.35
CA LEU A 127 5.68 -14.28 16.34
C LEU A 127 4.68 -15.42 16.19
N VAL A 128 3.55 -15.30 16.91
CA VAL A 128 2.41 -16.22 16.83
C VAL A 128 1.15 -15.45 16.42
N SER A 129 0.20 -16.14 15.79
CA SER A 129 -1.10 -15.57 15.45
C SER A 129 -2.00 -15.41 16.68
N ILE A 130 -2.97 -14.49 16.61
CA ILE A 130 -3.96 -14.35 17.67
C ILE A 130 -4.80 -15.63 17.80
N GLY A 131 -5.11 -16.32 16.69
CA GLY A 131 -5.79 -17.60 16.72
C GLY A 131 -5.05 -18.68 17.51
N GLU A 132 -3.71 -18.71 17.42
CA GLU A 132 -2.88 -19.61 18.24
C GLU A 132 -2.90 -19.19 19.73
N ILE A 133 -2.79 -17.89 20.02
CA ILE A 133 -2.83 -17.37 21.40
C ILE A 133 -4.12 -17.76 22.11
N LEU A 134 -5.26 -17.67 21.44
CA LEU A 134 -6.57 -18.01 22.01
C LEU A 134 -6.68 -19.51 22.42
N ASN A 135 -5.84 -20.36 21.88
CA ASN A 135 -5.76 -21.79 22.20
C ASN A 135 -4.61 -22.14 23.16
N MET A 136 -3.81 -21.17 23.61
CA MET A 136 -2.70 -21.40 24.53
C MET A 136 -3.16 -21.41 25.98
N PRO A 137 -2.51 -22.20 26.86
CA PRO A 137 -2.76 -22.12 28.29
C PRO A 137 -2.28 -20.77 28.87
N ASP A 138 -3.03 -20.30 29.89
CA ASP A 138 -2.69 -19.06 30.60
C ASP A 138 -1.26 -19.03 31.16
N GLY A 139 -0.71 -17.82 31.27
CA GLY A 139 0.58 -17.57 31.92
C GLY A 139 1.80 -17.71 30.98
N ARG A 140 1.63 -17.90 29.69
CA ARG A 140 2.72 -17.88 28.71
C ARG A 140 3.00 -16.47 28.22
N TYR A 141 4.30 -16.17 28.05
CA TYR A 141 4.75 -14.98 27.34
C TYR A 141 4.86 -15.28 25.87
N VAL A 142 4.21 -14.47 25.05
CA VAL A 142 4.19 -14.62 23.60
C VAL A 142 4.47 -13.27 22.93
N ASP A 143 5.09 -13.33 21.76
CA ASP A 143 5.22 -12.20 20.86
C ASP A 143 4.21 -12.36 19.74
N PHE A 144 3.41 -11.36 19.49
CA PHE A 144 2.45 -11.38 18.40
C PHE A 144 2.40 -10.05 17.66
N VAL A 145 1.82 -10.03 16.47
CA VAL A 145 1.52 -8.83 15.71
C VAL A 145 0.02 -8.76 15.49
N GLY A 146 -0.55 -7.57 15.67
CA GLY A 146 -1.98 -7.35 15.44
C GLY A 146 -2.25 -5.90 15.11
N PHE A 147 -3.43 -5.66 14.56
CA PHE A 147 -3.94 -4.36 14.21
C PHE A 147 -4.89 -3.85 15.29
N ILE A 148 -4.71 -2.60 15.72
CA ILE A 148 -5.61 -1.96 16.69
C ILE A 148 -6.87 -1.52 15.93
N GLU A 149 -8.01 -2.15 16.20
CA GLU A 149 -9.28 -1.91 15.49
C GLU A 149 -9.92 -0.57 15.88
N GLU A 150 -9.84 -0.21 17.16
CA GLU A 150 -10.52 0.97 17.71
C GLU A 150 -9.62 1.75 18.66
N ASP A 151 -9.98 3.00 18.91
CA ASP A 151 -9.32 3.81 19.92
C ASP A 151 -9.40 3.16 21.31
N ALA A 152 -8.36 3.41 22.12
CA ALA A 152 -8.28 2.86 23.48
C ALA A 152 -9.50 3.23 24.33
N GLN A 153 -10.14 2.25 24.92
CA GLN A 153 -11.14 2.47 25.95
C GLN A 153 -10.46 2.77 27.28
N LEU A 154 -10.45 4.04 27.68
CA LEU A 154 -9.88 4.46 28.95
C LEU A 154 -10.83 4.19 30.12
N GLY A 155 -10.29 3.70 31.22
CA GLY A 155 -11.05 3.43 32.43
C GLY A 155 -10.22 3.61 33.69
N THR A 156 -10.92 3.53 34.84
CA THR A 156 -10.29 3.52 36.16
C THR A 156 -10.76 2.24 36.90
N SER A 157 -9.79 1.52 37.45
CA SER A 157 -10.10 0.29 38.19
C SER A 157 -11.02 0.57 39.38
N ARG A 158 -11.90 -0.39 39.72
CA ARG A 158 -12.76 -0.33 40.90
C ARG A 158 -12.00 -0.70 42.18
N THR A 159 -10.72 -1.03 42.08
CA THR A 159 -9.90 -1.37 43.26
C THR A 159 -9.61 -0.13 44.10
N ALA A 160 -9.20 -0.32 45.34
CA ALA A 160 -8.87 0.76 46.30
C ALA A 160 -7.79 1.72 45.72
N LYS A 161 -6.90 1.23 44.89
CA LYS A 161 -5.82 2.03 44.26
C LYS A 161 -6.30 2.90 43.08
N LYS A 162 -7.52 2.71 42.56
CA LYS A 162 -8.10 3.46 41.42
C LYS A 162 -7.12 3.65 40.25
N SER A 163 -6.38 2.60 39.87
CA SER A 163 -5.41 2.64 38.78
C SER A 163 -6.11 2.92 37.46
N ARG A 164 -5.53 3.84 36.66
CA ARG A 164 -5.99 4.08 35.30
C ARG A 164 -5.52 2.94 34.39
N TYR A 165 -6.36 2.54 33.44
CA TYR A 165 -6.03 1.54 32.44
C TYR A 165 -6.59 1.93 31.09
N ALA A 166 -6.00 1.36 30.03
CA ALA A 166 -6.51 1.43 28.66
C ALA A 166 -6.78 0.00 28.18
N LYS A 167 -7.87 -0.19 27.46
CA LYS A 167 -8.20 -1.45 26.79
C LYS A 167 -8.14 -1.24 25.30
N TYR A 168 -7.53 -2.17 24.59
CA TYR A 168 -7.45 -2.19 23.14
C TYR A 168 -8.11 -3.45 22.60
N MET A 169 -8.76 -3.32 21.44
CA MET A 169 -9.14 -4.43 20.60
C MET A 169 -8.07 -4.59 19.53
N ILE A 170 -7.35 -5.71 19.56
CA ILE A 170 -6.26 -6.03 18.62
C ILE A 170 -6.68 -7.25 17.83
N SER A 171 -6.64 -7.18 16.51
CA SER A 171 -7.02 -8.27 15.60
C SER A 171 -5.91 -8.62 14.61
N ASP A 172 -5.92 -9.85 14.16
CA ASP A 172 -5.28 -10.34 12.96
C ASP A 172 -6.30 -11.11 12.10
N GLU A 173 -5.84 -11.95 11.18
CA GLU A 173 -6.71 -12.81 10.37
C GLU A 173 -7.25 -14.00 11.16
N GLY A 174 -6.59 -14.37 12.25
CA GLY A 174 -6.91 -15.52 13.11
C GLY A 174 -7.89 -15.22 14.23
N GLY A 175 -8.09 -13.93 14.59
CA GLY A 175 -8.98 -13.58 15.69
C GLY A 175 -8.83 -12.16 16.23
N THR A 176 -9.44 -11.95 17.41
CA THR A 176 -9.40 -10.66 18.10
C THR A 176 -9.08 -10.88 19.57
N LEU A 177 -8.15 -10.09 20.11
CA LEU A 177 -7.77 -10.04 21.51
C LEU A 177 -8.20 -8.71 22.13
N LYS A 178 -8.68 -8.78 23.34
CA LYS A 178 -8.90 -7.61 24.19
C LYS A 178 -7.78 -7.54 25.24
N VAL A 179 -6.96 -6.53 25.17
CA VAL A 179 -5.82 -6.27 26.05
C VAL A 179 -6.01 -5.01 26.86
#